data_519e3b8a76c37faa9270194578312e66
#
_entry.id   519e3b8a76c37faa9270194578312e66
#
_cell.length_a   1.000
_cell.length_b   1.000
_cell.length_c   1.000
_cell.angle_alpha   90.00
_cell.angle_beta   90.00
_cell.angle_gamma   90.00
#
_symmetry.space_group_name_H-M   'P 1'
#
loop_
_entity.id
_entity.type
_entity.pdbx_description
1 polymer ?
#
loop_
_entity_poly.entity_id
_entity_poly.type
_entity_poly.pdbx_seq_one_letter_code
_entity_poly.pdbx_strand_id
1 'polypeptide(L)'
;MTATWQIVVHGLVQGVGYRAACVDEARRIGLTGWVRNRRDGTVEAIAQGEPDQLLALCEWMREGPQHAQVSSCEVDKAWVADSPIKGFEQRASI
;
A
#
# COMPACT_ATOMS: atom_id res chain seq x y z
N MET A 1 -10.03 -11.60 12.03
CA MET A 1 -11.08 -11.07 11.12
C MET A 1 -10.45 -10.28 10.01
N THR A 2 -10.73 -10.63 8.78
CA THR A 2 -10.14 -9.96 7.60
C THR A 2 -10.75 -8.59 7.40
N ALA A 3 -9.91 -7.60 7.15
CA ALA A 3 -10.30 -6.24 6.81
C ALA A 3 -9.63 -5.81 5.51
N THR A 4 -10.15 -4.76 4.89
CA THR A 4 -9.59 -4.17 3.67
C THR A 4 -9.39 -2.68 3.90
N TRP A 5 -8.15 -2.20 3.72
CA TRP A 5 -7.80 -0.81 3.92
C TRP A 5 -7.25 -0.20 2.63
N GLN A 6 -7.60 1.06 2.39
CA GLN A 6 -6.94 1.88 1.39
C GLN A 6 -5.88 2.73 2.09
N ILE A 7 -4.67 2.74 1.54
CA ILE A 7 -3.55 3.51 2.08
C ILE A 7 -3.01 4.38 0.96
N VAL A 8 -2.96 5.70 1.19
CA VAL A 8 -2.43 6.66 0.21
C VAL A 8 -1.28 7.41 0.85
N VAL A 9 -0.13 7.38 0.20
CA VAL A 9 1.06 8.11 0.68
C VAL A 9 1.39 9.25 -0.24
N HIS A 10 1.78 10.38 0.37
CA HIS A 10 2.15 11.62 -0.29
C HIS A 10 3.63 11.90 -0.06
N GLY A 11 4.24 12.68 -0.92
CA GLY A 11 5.64 13.07 -0.81
C GLY A 11 6.46 12.61 -2.00
N LEU A 12 7.75 12.40 -1.81
CA LEU A 12 8.63 11.85 -2.84
C LEU A 12 8.53 10.33 -2.77
N VAL A 13 7.52 9.78 -3.45
CA VAL A 13 7.17 8.35 -3.39
C VAL A 13 7.14 7.68 -4.75
N GLN A 14 7.17 8.44 -5.84
CA GLN A 14 7.26 7.88 -7.20
C GLN A 14 8.69 8.00 -7.73
N GLY A 15 9.11 7.04 -8.55
CA GLY A 15 10.45 7.03 -9.14
C GLY A 15 11.56 6.62 -8.16
N VAL A 16 11.20 6.05 -7.01
CA VAL A 16 12.15 5.66 -5.95
C VAL A 16 12.06 4.17 -5.59
N GLY A 17 11.36 3.38 -6.41
CA GLY A 17 11.19 1.94 -6.15
C GLY A 17 10.15 1.64 -5.10
N TYR A 18 9.26 2.57 -4.79
CA TYR A 18 8.28 2.43 -3.71
C TYR A 18 7.34 1.25 -3.92
N ARG A 19 6.75 1.13 -5.13
CA ARG A 19 5.77 0.08 -5.41
C ARG A 19 6.38 -1.32 -5.30
N ALA A 20 7.55 -1.53 -5.89
CA ALA A 20 8.22 -2.82 -5.83
C ALA A 20 8.56 -3.22 -4.39
N ALA A 21 9.07 -2.27 -3.60
CA ALA A 21 9.38 -2.51 -2.19
C ALA A 21 8.10 -2.78 -1.38
N CYS A 22 7.00 -2.08 -1.69
CA CYS A 22 5.71 -2.28 -1.04
C CYS A 22 5.17 -3.69 -1.31
N VAL A 23 5.27 -4.17 -2.55
CA VAL A 23 4.87 -5.53 -2.90
C VAL A 23 5.66 -6.56 -2.07
N ASP A 24 6.97 -6.40 -1.99
CA ASP A 24 7.81 -7.31 -1.23
C ASP A 24 7.42 -7.32 0.25
N GLU A 25 7.20 -6.15 0.84
CA GLU A 25 6.83 -6.05 2.25
C GLU A 25 5.44 -6.65 2.51
N ALA A 26 4.47 -6.33 1.66
CA ALA A 26 3.11 -6.86 1.81
C ALA A 26 3.09 -8.39 1.70
N ARG A 27 3.88 -8.95 0.77
CA ARG A 27 4.00 -10.41 0.63
C ARG A 27 4.67 -11.04 1.85
N ARG A 28 5.70 -10.39 2.38
CA ARG A 28 6.38 -10.87 3.60
C ARG A 28 5.43 -10.91 4.78
N ILE A 29 4.58 -9.91 4.92
CA ILE A 29 3.58 -9.83 6.00
C ILE A 29 2.46 -10.85 5.80
N GLY A 30 2.14 -11.20 4.54
CA GLY A 30 1.07 -12.15 4.21
C GLY A 30 -0.23 -11.49 3.78
N LEU A 31 -0.17 -10.23 3.33
CA LEU A 31 -1.34 -9.51 2.86
C LEU A 31 -1.63 -9.81 1.39
N THR A 32 -2.90 -9.63 1.00
CA THR A 32 -3.31 -9.58 -0.39
C THR A 32 -3.70 -8.16 -0.76
N GLY A 33 -3.66 -7.83 -2.05
CA GLY A 33 -4.00 -6.50 -2.51
C GLY A 33 -3.19 -6.06 -3.71
N TRP A 34 -3.04 -4.76 -3.85
CA TRP A 34 -2.28 -4.17 -4.94
C TRP A 34 -1.81 -2.77 -4.57
N VAL A 35 -0.83 -2.27 -5.34
CA VAL A 35 -0.27 -0.91 -5.18
C VAL A 35 -0.05 -0.31 -6.55
N ARG A 36 -0.32 0.99 -6.68
CA ARG A 36 -0.15 1.72 -7.94
C ARG A 36 0.23 3.17 -7.70
N ASN A 37 0.87 3.77 -8.71
CA ASN A 37 1.06 5.22 -8.75
C ASN A 37 -0.22 5.89 -9.23
N ARG A 38 -0.46 7.12 -8.75
CA ARG A 38 -1.56 7.97 -9.22
C ARG A 38 -0.99 9.20 -9.91
N ARG A 39 -1.81 9.81 -10.78
CA ARG A 39 -1.39 11.00 -11.55
C ARG A 39 -1.04 12.19 -10.68
N ASP A 40 -1.60 12.27 -9.49
CA ASP A 40 -1.34 13.36 -8.55
C ASP A 40 0.00 13.22 -7.81
N GLY A 41 0.80 12.21 -8.13
CA GLY A 41 2.09 11.98 -7.51
C GLY A 41 2.05 11.07 -6.29
N THR A 42 0.88 10.66 -5.86
CA THR A 42 0.73 9.75 -4.70
C THR A 42 0.91 8.29 -5.10
N VAL A 43 1.09 7.44 -4.10
CA VAL A 43 1.04 5.98 -4.24
C VAL A 43 -0.15 5.49 -3.43
N GLU A 44 -0.98 4.67 -4.08
CA GLU A 44 -2.18 4.10 -3.47
C GLU A 44 -2.02 2.59 -3.35
N ALA A 45 -2.36 2.06 -2.17
CA ALA A 45 -2.43 0.61 -1.95
C ALA A 45 -3.80 0.23 -1.42
N ILE A 46 -4.32 -0.90 -1.90
CA ILE A 46 -5.45 -1.58 -1.28
C ILE A 46 -4.88 -2.86 -0.71
N ALA A 47 -5.03 -3.07 0.59
CA ALA A 47 -4.50 -4.22 1.28
C ALA A 47 -5.58 -4.92 2.09
N GLN A 48 -5.54 -6.23 2.08
CA GLN A 48 -6.52 -7.07 2.75
C GLN A 48 -5.81 -8.11 3.61
N GLY A 49 -6.25 -8.24 4.85
CA GLY A 49 -5.67 -9.19 5.81
C GLY A 49 -6.16 -8.92 7.22
N GLU A 50 -5.45 -9.46 8.20
CA GLU A 50 -5.76 -9.22 9.59
C GLU A 50 -5.33 -7.80 10.00
N PRO A 51 -6.05 -7.16 10.94
CA PRO A 51 -5.74 -5.78 11.33
C PRO A 51 -4.29 -5.55 11.78
N ASP A 52 -3.67 -6.47 12.48
CA ASP A 52 -2.28 -6.33 12.91
C ASP A 52 -1.31 -6.39 11.72
N GLN A 53 -1.62 -7.19 10.71
CA GLN A 53 -0.84 -7.22 9.45
C GLN A 53 -0.99 -5.90 8.68
N LEU A 54 -2.20 -5.37 8.65
CA LEU A 54 -2.49 -4.08 7.99
C LEU A 54 -1.77 -2.93 8.69
N LEU A 55 -1.75 -2.93 10.03
CA LEU A 55 -1.00 -1.94 10.79
C LEU A 55 0.50 -2.01 10.49
N ALA A 56 1.05 -3.21 10.38
CA ALA A 56 2.47 -3.39 10.04
C ALA A 56 2.79 -2.81 8.67
N LEU A 57 1.92 -3.01 7.67
CA LEU A 57 2.11 -2.42 6.35
C LEU A 57 2.01 -0.89 6.40
N CYS A 58 1.05 -0.35 7.16
CA CYS A 58 0.91 1.10 7.32
C CYS A 58 2.17 1.73 7.91
N GLU A 59 2.74 1.11 8.93
CA GLU A 59 3.98 1.59 9.55
C GLU A 59 5.13 1.61 8.54
N TRP A 60 5.26 0.55 7.76
CA TRP A 60 6.28 0.50 6.71
C TRP A 60 6.03 1.56 5.65
N MET A 61 4.78 1.75 5.22
CA MET A 61 4.44 2.71 4.18
C MET A 61 4.69 4.16 4.60
N ARG A 62 4.63 4.46 5.89
CA ARG A 62 4.93 5.80 6.40
C ARG A 62 6.41 6.17 6.27
N GLU A 63 7.28 5.19 6.24
CA GLU A 63 8.71 5.39 5.99
C GLU A 63 9.04 5.17 4.53
N GLY A 64 8.57 4.07 3.96
CA GLY A 64 8.88 3.64 2.60
C GLY A 64 10.31 3.15 2.46
N PRO A 65 10.76 2.89 1.21
CA PRO A 65 12.12 2.47 0.94
C PRO A 65 13.12 3.60 1.13
N GLN A 66 14.40 3.28 1.06
CA GLN A 66 15.52 4.16 1.42
C GLN A 66 15.47 5.55 0.79
N HIS A 67 15.06 5.66 -0.47
CA HIS A 67 15.08 6.94 -1.19
C HIS A 67 13.73 7.67 -1.19
N ALA A 68 12.72 7.11 -0.54
CA ALA A 68 11.43 7.75 -0.43
C ALA A 68 11.43 8.81 0.69
N GLN A 69 10.59 9.83 0.51
CA GLN A 69 10.35 10.84 1.55
C GLN A 69 8.83 10.98 1.68
N VAL A 70 8.26 10.32 2.66
CA VAL A 70 6.81 10.34 2.88
C VAL A 70 6.46 11.55 3.73
N SER A 71 5.61 12.43 3.19
CA SER A 71 5.15 13.63 3.91
C SER A 71 3.87 13.37 4.69
N SER A 72 3.01 12.50 4.20
CA SER A 72 1.79 12.11 4.91
C SER A 72 1.29 10.76 4.42
N CYS A 73 0.48 10.10 5.25
CA CYS A 73 -0.12 8.81 4.95
C CYS A 73 -1.57 8.84 5.40
N GLU A 74 -2.47 8.58 4.47
CA GLU A 74 -3.91 8.54 4.74
C GLU A 74 -4.38 7.09 4.69
N VAL A 75 -5.20 6.69 5.65
CA VAL A 75 -5.71 5.32 5.74
C VAL A 75 -7.22 5.37 5.82
N ASP A 76 -7.89 4.70 4.89
CA ASP A 76 -9.34 4.47 4.93
C ASP A 76 -9.57 3.01 5.31
N LYS A 77 -10.06 2.79 6.52
CA LYS A 77 -10.30 1.46 7.08
C LYS A 77 -11.69 0.92 6.72
N ALA A 78 -12.52 1.74 6.09
CA ALA A 78 -13.87 1.35 5.69
C ALA A 78 -13.97 0.98 4.21
N TRP A 79 -12.84 0.76 3.55
CA TRP A 79 -12.81 0.40 2.14
C TRP A 79 -13.49 -0.96 1.91
N VAL A 80 -14.30 -1.04 0.87
CA VAL A 80 -14.98 -2.27 0.48
C VAL A 80 -14.45 -2.70 -0.90
N ALA A 81 -13.89 -3.91 -0.97
CA ALA A 81 -13.42 -4.45 -2.23
C ALA A 81 -14.60 -5.03 -3.03
N ASP A 82 -14.59 -4.80 -4.35
CA ASP A 82 -15.63 -5.31 -5.25
C ASP A 82 -15.56 -6.83 -5.42
N SER A 83 -14.37 -7.40 -5.24
CA SER A 83 -14.15 -8.83 -5.42
C SER A 83 -12.99 -9.28 -4.53
N PRO A 84 -12.88 -10.60 -4.25
CA PRO A 84 -11.75 -11.14 -3.52
C PRO A 84 -10.44 -10.81 -4.24
N ILE A 85 -9.42 -10.47 -3.46
CA ILE A 85 -8.10 -10.13 -3.99
C ILE A 85 -7.16 -11.29 -3.69
N LYS A 86 -6.43 -11.74 -4.72
CA LYS A 86 -5.46 -12.84 -4.59
C LYS A 86 -4.05 -12.29 -4.79
N GLY A 87 -3.13 -12.67 -3.90
CA GLY A 87 -1.75 -12.23 -3.96
C GLY A 87 -1.62 -10.72 -3.74
N PHE A 88 -0.40 -10.21 -3.86
CA PHE A 88 -0.15 -8.78 -3.81
C PHE A 88 0.68 -8.39 -5.02
N GLU A 89 0.22 -7.40 -5.79
CA GLU A 89 0.82 -7.07 -7.07
C GLU A 89 0.92 -5.57 -7.28
N GLN A 90 1.80 -5.20 -8.19
CA GLN A 90 1.94 -3.83 -8.67
C GLN A 90 1.04 -3.64 -9.87
N ARG A 91 0.20 -2.60 -9.84
CA ARG A 91 -0.71 -2.28 -10.94
C ARG A 91 -0.26 -1.06 -11.71
N ALA A 92 -0.78 -0.93 -12.93
CA ALA A 92 -0.52 0.21 -13.78
C ALA A 92 -0.98 1.52 -13.11
N SER A 93 -0.24 2.59 -13.38
CA SER A 93 -0.58 3.93 -12.90
C SER A 93 -1.88 4.45 -13.51
N ILE A 94 -2.56 5.29 -12.77
CA ILE A 94 -3.76 5.97 -13.25
C ILE A 94 -3.59 7.48 -13.21
#